data_7ddbe84104b875022e0225a0b1977a44
#
_entry.id   7ddbe84104b875022e0225a0b1977a44
#
_cell.length_a   1.000
_cell.length_b   1.000
_cell.length_c   1.000
_cell.angle_alpha   90.00
_cell.angle_beta   90.00
_cell.angle_gamma   90.00
#
_symmetry.space_group_name_H-M   'P 1'
#
loop_
_entity.id
_entity.type
_entity.pdbx_description
1 polymer ?
#
loop_
_entity_poly.entity_id
_entity_poly.type
_entity_poly.pdbx_seq_one_letter_code
_entity_poly.pdbx_strand_id
1 'polypeptide(L)'
;MKRVLIITYYWPPNGGAGVYRWLKLSKLLPGHGWQPVIFTPENPELVADDPGLLKDVRSDIEVVKRPITEPFNLYKRFTGRSTKERVQVGFLNEKKQGGWKEDFALWVRSNFFIPDARVWWVRPSVKFLKDYLKQNPVDAIITTGPPHSMHMIGLGLKRALGVKWIADFRDPWTDIDFYAQLKLTGRADAKHKRLEGEVLREADLVLCVSWHWADDLKKLGAKRVEVITNGYDPDDLPTPPEPVDEGYSLVHIGSLSPSRNAPELWKALKKLCDEDPAFAARFKLRFVGPVDHTIAENVAEAGLGAHLERTGRITHKEAMRHMQGARVLLLLVNDTPNLMGILPGKLFEYVSTGRPVLGVGPVEGDVSRVLDQAPHAVIDRPGLMEQRERIKAMFTAPPSEPDPRWSRAATCRQVVEALDKL
;
A
#
# COMPACT_ATOMS: atom_id res chain seq x y z
N MET A 1 -6.31 30.32 -7.53
CA MET A 1 -5.90 28.92 -7.41
C MET A 1 -7.11 28.16 -6.92
N LYS A 2 -7.47 27.06 -7.57
CA LYS A 2 -8.55 26.15 -7.12
C LYS A 2 -8.15 25.51 -5.80
N ARG A 3 -9.13 25.19 -4.94
CA ARG A 3 -8.88 24.58 -3.63
C ARG A 3 -9.48 23.18 -3.57
N VAL A 4 -8.76 22.24 -2.96
CA VAL A 4 -9.23 20.86 -2.76
C VAL A 4 -9.04 20.43 -1.31
N LEU A 5 -10.12 19.97 -0.66
CA LEU A 5 -10.05 19.40 0.69
C LEU A 5 -9.74 17.91 0.58
N ILE A 6 -8.63 17.50 1.17
CA ILE A 6 -8.21 16.09 1.22
C ILE A 6 -8.47 15.54 2.62
N ILE A 7 -9.39 14.60 2.73
CA ILE A 7 -9.79 13.94 3.98
C ILE A 7 -9.02 12.63 4.09
N THR A 8 -8.05 12.58 4.98
CA THR A 8 -7.18 11.43 5.21
C THR A 8 -7.03 11.13 6.70
N TYR A 9 -6.93 9.84 7.04
CA TYR A 9 -6.61 9.42 8.40
C TYR A 9 -5.10 9.45 8.65
N TYR A 10 -4.30 9.08 7.64
CA TYR A 10 -2.86 8.97 7.75
C TYR A 10 -2.19 10.24 7.23
N TRP A 11 -1.53 10.96 8.15
CA TRP A 11 -0.76 12.18 7.86
C TRP A 11 0.46 12.25 8.78
N PRO A 12 1.59 12.87 8.35
CA PRO A 12 2.77 13.01 9.22
C PRO A 12 2.46 13.63 10.59
N PRO A 13 3.07 13.15 11.69
CA PRO A 13 4.22 12.24 11.76
C PRO A 13 3.89 10.74 11.65
N ASN A 14 2.63 10.35 11.33
CA ASN A 14 2.30 8.96 11.11
C ASN A 14 3.08 8.45 9.90
N GLY A 15 3.73 7.28 10.02
CA GLY A 15 4.44 6.60 8.93
C GLY A 15 3.63 5.46 8.34
N GLY A 16 4.24 4.78 7.37
CA GLY A 16 3.67 3.62 6.68
C GLY A 16 2.99 3.96 5.35
N ALA A 17 2.68 2.92 4.59
CA ALA A 17 2.24 3.02 3.18
C ALA A 17 1.03 3.95 2.96
N GLY A 18 0.15 4.09 3.97
CA GLY A 18 -1.05 4.92 3.87
C GLY A 18 -0.78 6.42 3.77
N VAL A 19 0.41 6.88 4.15
CA VAL A 19 0.77 8.31 4.20
C VAL A 19 1.29 8.83 2.86
N TYR A 20 2.17 8.07 2.21
CA TYR A 20 3.01 8.55 1.11
C TYR A 20 2.21 9.10 -0.08
N ARG A 21 1.09 8.46 -0.46
CA ARG A 21 0.32 8.86 -1.64
C ARG A 21 -0.11 10.33 -1.56
N TRP A 22 -0.88 10.70 -0.54
CA TRP A 22 -1.40 12.05 -0.44
C TRP A 22 -0.40 13.05 0.13
N LEU A 23 0.58 12.64 0.89
CA LEU A 23 1.70 13.50 1.28
C LEU A 23 2.45 14.01 0.03
N LYS A 24 2.90 13.09 -0.84
CA LYS A 24 3.65 13.43 -2.04
C LYS A 24 2.80 14.16 -3.08
N LEU A 25 1.55 13.76 -3.30
CA LEU A 25 0.64 14.44 -4.23
C LEU A 25 0.30 15.85 -3.75
N SER A 26 0.01 16.07 -2.47
CA SER A 26 -0.27 17.40 -1.93
C SER A 26 0.92 18.36 -2.07
N LYS A 27 2.15 17.85 -1.99
CA LYS A 27 3.38 18.62 -2.23
C LYS A 27 3.44 19.18 -3.67
N LEU A 28 2.90 18.43 -4.66
CA LEU A 28 2.98 18.75 -6.09
C LEU A 28 1.78 19.54 -6.62
N LEU A 29 0.59 19.36 -6.06
CA LEU A 29 -0.66 19.99 -6.52
C LEU A 29 -0.58 21.51 -6.69
N PRO A 30 0.10 22.31 -5.80
CA PRO A 30 0.18 23.75 -5.98
C PRO A 30 0.88 24.17 -7.27
N GLY A 31 1.87 23.41 -7.73
CA GLY A 31 2.53 23.62 -9.03
C GLY A 31 1.62 23.46 -10.25
N HIS A 32 0.43 22.88 -10.05
CA HIS A 32 -0.59 22.66 -11.08
C HIS A 32 -1.88 23.48 -10.84
N GLY A 33 -1.83 24.49 -9.99
CA GLY A 33 -2.95 25.42 -9.78
C GLY A 33 -3.99 24.94 -8.77
N TRP A 34 -3.73 23.86 -8.02
CA TRP A 34 -4.61 23.33 -6.98
C TRP A 34 -3.98 23.49 -5.59
N GLN A 35 -4.62 24.25 -4.70
CA GLN A 35 -4.20 24.40 -3.30
C GLN A 35 -4.87 23.33 -2.44
N PRO A 36 -4.13 22.36 -1.90
CA PRO A 36 -4.68 21.37 -0.99
C PRO A 36 -4.90 21.94 0.41
N VAL A 37 -5.99 21.51 1.04
CA VAL A 37 -6.28 21.63 2.46
C VAL A 37 -6.39 20.22 3.02
N ILE A 38 -5.67 19.90 4.06
CA ILE A 38 -5.66 18.54 4.64
C ILE A 38 -6.57 18.50 5.85
N PHE A 39 -7.52 17.58 5.89
CA PHE A 39 -8.30 17.26 7.08
C PHE A 39 -7.90 15.91 7.63
N THR A 40 -7.42 15.87 8.88
CA THR A 40 -6.85 14.67 9.51
C THR A 40 -7.14 14.64 11.02
N PRO A 41 -7.13 13.47 11.69
CA PRO A 41 -7.26 13.43 13.13
C PRO A 41 -6.07 14.08 13.84
N GLU A 42 -6.33 14.66 15.00
CA GLU A 42 -5.31 15.29 15.85
C GLU A 42 -4.50 14.25 16.63
N ASN A 43 -5.17 13.20 17.11
CA ASN A 43 -4.63 12.17 18.01
C ASN A 43 -4.90 10.74 17.46
N PRO A 44 -4.44 10.40 16.24
CA PRO A 44 -4.68 9.08 15.65
C PRO A 44 -3.86 7.99 16.33
N GLU A 45 -4.31 6.74 16.26
CA GLU A 45 -3.42 5.59 16.55
C GLU A 45 -2.34 5.52 15.45
N LEU A 46 -1.07 5.67 15.85
CA LEU A 46 0.05 5.65 14.91
C LEU A 46 0.38 4.22 14.47
N VAL A 47 0.47 3.98 13.17
CA VAL A 47 0.99 2.74 12.60
C VAL A 47 2.51 2.67 12.78
N ALA A 48 3.18 3.76 12.48
CA ALA A 48 4.59 4.00 12.72
C ALA A 48 4.76 5.48 13.06
N ASP A 49 5.78 5.81 13.83
CA ASP A 49 6.15 7.19 14.12
C ASP A 49 7.36 7.53 13.24
N ASP A 50 7.16 8.42 12.28
CA ASP A 50 8.19 8.88 11.33
C ASP A 50 8.17 10.41 11.21
N PRO A 51 8.79 11.11 12.16
CA PRO A 51 8.90 12.56 12.11
C PRO A 51 9.66 13.08 10.88
N GLY A 52 10.47 12.22 10.25
CA GLY A 52 11.21 12.58 9.03
C GLY A 52 10.31 12.96 7.86
N LEU A 53 9.06 12.49 7.84
CA LEU A 53 8.08 12.84 6.82
C LEU A 53 7.56 14.27 6.91
N LEU A 54 7.73 14.95 8.07
CA LEU A 54 7.31 16.34 8.23
C LEU A 54 8.03 17.30 7.27
N LYS A 55 9.24 16.96 6.83
CA LYS A 55 9.99 17.75 5.83
C LYS A 55 9.29 17.81 4.45
N ASP A 56 8.46 16.82 4.12
CA ASP A 56 7.72 16.77 2.88
C ASP A 56 6.38 17.52 2.95
N VAL A 57 5.98 17.94 4.15
CA VAL A 57 4.79 18.80 4.33
C VAL A 57 5.20 20.24 4.03
N ARG A 58 4.66 20.81 2.95
CA ARG A 58 4.91 22.22 2.60
C ARG A 58 4.31 23.15 3.64
N SER A 59 4.98 24.23 3.95
CA SER A 59 4.55 25.22 4.94
C SER A 59 3.30 26.02 4.54
N ASP A 60 2.98 26.06 3.24
CA ASP A 60 1.80 26.74 2.68
C ASP A 60 0.55 25.86 2.59
N ILE A 61 0.62 24.60 3.05
CA ILE A 61 -0.53 23.69 3.12
C ILE A 61 -1.21 23.82 4.47
N GLU A 62 -2.49 24.21 4.44
CA GLU A 62 -3.34 24.24 5.62
C GLU A 62 -3.65 22.80 6.08
N VAL A 63 -3.38 22.50 7.37
CA VAL A 63 -3.70 21.21 7.98
C VAL A 63 -4.69 21.41 9.12
N VAL A 64 -5.94 21.04 8.85
CA VAL A 64 -7.05 21.12 9.79
C VAL A 64 -7.14 19.84 10.59
N LYS A 65 -6.93 19.89 11.89
CA LYS A 65 -6.92 18.74 12.79
C LYS A 65 -8.14 18.74 13.71
N ARG A 66 -8.70 17.55 13.97
CA ARG A 66 -9.79 17.38 14.93
C ARG A 66 -9.57 16.13 15.78
N PRO A 67 -9.90 16.19 17.09
CA PRO A 67 -9.80 15.02 17.95
C PRO A 67 -10.62 13.84 17.41
N ILE A 68 -10.06 12.63 17.55
CA ILE A 68 -10.74 11.37 17.24
C ILE A 68 -10.85 10.53 18.51
N THR A 69 -11.98 9.85 18.66
CA THR A 69 -12.18 8.80 19.66
C THR A 69 -12.19 7.46 18.97
N GLU A 70 -11.25 6.60 19.34
CA GLU A 70 -11.11 5.26 18.79
C GLU A 70 -11.29 4.19 19.89
N PRO A 71 -11.90 3.04 19.59
CA PRO A 71 -12.17 2.00 20.58
C PRO A 71 -10.93 1.20 21.01
N PHE A 72 -9.73 1.55 20.49
CA PHE A 72 -8.50 0.79 20.74
C PHE A 72 -8.09 0.72 22.21
N ASN A 73 -8.31 1.78 22.99
CA ASN A 73 -7.99 1.78 24.42
C ASN A 73 -8.92 0.81 25.18
N LEU A 74 -10.18 0.72 24.81
CA LEU A 74 -11.13 -0.25 25.37
C LEU A 74 -10.72 -1.67 24.98
N TYR A 75 -10.34 -1.88 23.71
CA TYR A 75 -9.83 -3.15 23.20
C TYR A 75 -8.56 -3.60 23.93
N LYS A 76 -7.57 -2.71 24.08
CA LYS A 76 -6.31 -3.01 24.81
C LYS A 76 -6.59 -3.42 26.27
N ARG A 77 -7.47 -2.68 26.96
CA ARG A 77 -7.86 -3.01 28.33
C ARG A 77 -8.57 -4.36 28.42
N PHE A 78 -9.45 -4.67 27.49
CA PHE A 78 -10.21 -5.94 27.47
C PHE A 78 -9.29 -7.15 27.16
N THR A 79 -8.34 -7.01 26.27
CA THR A 79 -7.41 -8.07 25.86
C THR A 79 -6.18 -8.17 26.77
N GLY A 80 -6.05 -7.30 27.79
CA GLY A 80 -4.91 -7.29 28.72
C GLY A 80 -3.61 -6.77 28.09
N ARG A 81 -3.67 -6.16 26.92
CA ARG A 81 -2.50 -5.56 26.25
C ARG A 81 -2.13 -4.23 26.86
N SER A 82 -0.84 -3.93 26.87
CA SER A 82 -0.34 -2.63 27.32
C SER A 82 -0.91 -1.49 26.43
N THR A 83 -1.30 -0.38 27.05
CA THR A 83 -1.72 0.83 26.31
C THR A 83 -0.63 1.37 25.38
N LYS A 84 0.63 1.06 25.63
CA LYS A 84 1.80 1.40 24.81
C LYS A 84 2.01 0.44 23.62
N GLU A 85 1.37 -0.73 23.63
CA GLU A 85 1.51 -1.71 22.56
C GLU A 85 0.72 -1.23 21.34
N ARG A 86 1.39 -1.11 20.18
CA ARG A 86 0.78 -0.65 18.94
C ARG A 86 -0.09 -1.76 18.35
N VAL A 87 -1.35 -1.46 18.05
CA VAL A 87 -2.22 -2.38 17.33
C VAL A 87 -1.91 -2.24 15.85
N GLN A 88 -1.27 -3.23 15.25
CA GLN A 88 -1.05 -3.24 13.80
C GLN A 88 -2.40 -3.36 13.10
N VAL A 89 -2.85 -2.25 12.52
CA VAL A 89 -4.09 -2.17 11.75
C VAL A 89 -3.78 -2.69 10.34
N GLY A 90 -4.41 -3.80 9.97
CA GLY A 90 -4.23 -4.40 8.63
C GLY A 90 -3.51 -5.75 8.61
N PHE A 91 -2.74 -6.09 9.65
CA PHE A 91 -2.27 -7.46 9.85
C PHE A 91 -3.13 -8.09 10.95
N LEU A 92 -4.14 -8.84 10.57
CA LEU A 92 -4.60 -9.93 11.43
C LEU A 92 -3.35 -10.75 11.68
N ASN A 93 -2.91 -10.84 12.95
CA ASN A 93 -1.75 -11.64 13.31
C ASN A 93 -1.95 -13.03 12.71
N GLU A 94 -1.16 -13.39 11.70
CA GLU A 94 -1.10 -14.76 11.16
C GLU A 94 -0.60 -15.75 12.23
N LYS A 95 -0.13 -15.26 13.37
CA LYS A 95 0.16 -16.09 14.55
C LYS A 95 -1.15 -16.54 15.19
N LYS A 96 -1.49 -17.79 15.00
CA LYS A 96 -2.51 -18.57 15.73
C LYS A 96 -2.19 -18.67 17.24
N GLN A 97 -2.19 -17.57 17.97
CA GLN A 97 -2.08 -17.54 19.44
C GLN A 97 -3.04 -16.52 20.06
N GLY A 98 -4.13 -16.20 19.36
CA GLY A 98 -5.19 -15.43 19.94
C GLY A 98 -6.11 -16.34 20.75
N GLY A 99 -6.18 -16.13 22.08
CA GLY A 99 -7.18 -16.79 22.90
C GLY A 99 -8.60 -16.30 22.55
N TRP A 100 -9.64 -16.99 23.04
CA TRP A 100 -11.05 -16.67 22.78
C TRP A 100 -11.41 -15.17 22.98
N LYS A 101 -10.69 -14.45 23.85
CA LYS A 101 -10.85 -13.00 24.05
C LYS A 101 -10.46 -12.18 22.82
N GLU A 102 -9.39 -12.57 22.12
CA GLU A 102 -8.97 -11.88 20.88
C GLU A 102 -9.93 -12.16 19.74
N ASP A 103 -10.40 -13.41 19.61
CA ASP A 103 -11.43 -13.79 18.65
C ASP A 103 -12.75 -13.06 18.88
N PHE A 104 -13.18 -12.94 20.13
CA PHE A 104 -14.38 -12.21 20.50
C PHE A 104 -14.21 -10.70 20.24
N ALA A 105 -13.07 -10.13 20.60
CA ALA A 105 -12.79 -8.71 20.36
C ALA A 105 -12.69 -8.38 18.86
N LEU A 106 -12.11 -9.28 18.04
CA LEU A 106 -12.13 -9.18 16.59
C LEU A 106 -13.56 -9.23 16.06
N TRP A 107 -14.36 -10.19 16.54
CA TRP A 107 -15.77 -10.32 16.15
C TRP A 107 -16.58 -9.07 16.49
N VAL A 108 -16.46 -8.53 17.72
CA VAL A 108 -17.10 -7.27 18.11
C VAL A 108 -16.66 -6.12 17.22
N ARG A 109 -15.34 -5.98 17.00
CA ARG A 109 -14.79 -4.92 16.13
C ARG A 109 -15.37 -4.99 14.72
N SER A 110 -15.38 -6.18 14.12
CA SER A 110 -15.77 -6.36 12.73
C SER A 110 -17.30 -6.20 12.51
N ASN A 111 -18.11 -6.53 13.53
CA ASN A 111 -19.58 -6.52 13.39
C ASN A 111 -20.26 -5.24 13.88
N PHE A 112 -19.63 -4.47 14.78
CA PHE A 112 -20.24 -3.27 15.36
C PHE A 112 -19.58 -1.96 14.88
N PHE A 113 -18.29 -1.98 14.51
CA PHE A 113 -17.58 -0.80 14.03
C PHE A 113 -17.46 -0.83 12.50
N ILE A 114 -18.56 -0.52 11.82
CA ILE A 114 -18.67 -0.58 10.36
C ILE A 114 -18.73 0.85 9.79
N PRO A 115 -17.83 1.19 8.85
CA PRO A 115 -16.92 0.32 8.07
C PRO A 115 -15.63 -0.08 8.77
N ASP A 116 -15.19 0.67 9.77
CA ASP A 116 -13.97 0.41 10.54
C ASP A 116 -14.01 1.14 11.90
N ALA A 117 -12.96 1.00 12.69
CA ALA A 117 -12.87 1.55 14.05
C ALA A 117 -12.96 3.10 14.12
N ARG A 118 -12.91 3.81 12.98
CA ARG A 118 -13.00 5.28 12.89
C ARG A 118 -14.41 5.76 12.63
N VAL A 119 -15.39 4.88 12.59
CA VAL A 119 -16.81 5.21 12.30
C VAL A 119 -17.38 6.30 13.22
N TRP A 120 -16.93 6.38 14.47
CA TRP A 120 -17.38 7.41 15.40
C TRP A 120 -16.89 8.82 15.04
N TRP A 121 -15.81 8.91 14.27
CA TRP A 121 -15.28 10.20 13.79
C TRP A 121 -16.07 10.77 12.61
N VAL A 122 -16.88 9.96 11.94
CA VAL A 122 -17.63 10.37 10.73
C VAL A 122 -18.61 11.52 11.03
N ARG A 123 -19.55 11.33 11.95
CA ARG A 123 -20.58 12.35 12.25
C ARG A 123 -20.00 13.67 12.77
N PRO A 124 -19.08 13.68 13.75
CA PRO A 124 -18.44 14.91 14.21
C PRO A 124 -17.69 15.64 13.10
N SER A 125 -16.98 14.89 12.23
CA SER A 125 -16.23 15.46 11.09
C SER A 125 -17.16 16.08 10.06
N VAL A 126 -18.24 15.42 9.68
CA VAL A 126 -19.24 15.98 8.75
C VAL A 126 -19.84 17.27 9.33
N LYS A 127 -20.22 17.28 10.60
CA LYS A 127 -20.77 18.48 11.26
C LYS A 127 -19.78 19.64 11.21
N PHE A 128 -18.54 19.40 11.64
CA PHE A 128 -17.49 20.42 11.63
C PHE A 128 -17.19 20.94 10.21
N LEU A 129 -16.97 20.01 9.25
CA LEU A 129 -16.60 20.38 7.89
C LEU A 129 -17.73 21.11 7.14
N LYS A 130 -18.99 20.85 7.46
CA LYS A 130 -20.11 21.65 6.92
C LYS A 130 -19.98 23.13 7.28
N ASP A 131 -19.64 23.43 8.52
CA ASP A 131 -19.50 24.83 8.97
C ASP A 131 -18.17 25.43 8.50
N TYR A 132 -17.10 24.66 8.49
CA TYR A 132 -15.81 25.07 7.95
C TYR A 132 -15.89 25.43 6.45
N LEU A 133 -16.53 24.59 5.63
CA LEU A 133 -16.62 24.78 4.17
C LEU A 133 -17.53 25.95 3.76
N LYS A 134 -18.47 26.37 4.61
CA LYS A 134 -19.23 27.62 4.39
C LYS A 134 -18.35 28.86 4.48
N GLN A 135 -17.34 28.84 5.35
CA GLN A 135 -16.40 29.95 5.55
C GLN A 135 -15.16 29.83 4.65
N ASN A 136 -14.79 28.60 4.30
CA ASN A 136 -13.60 28.27 3.54
C ASN A 136 -14.00 27.36 2.35
N PRO A 137 -14.65 27.90 1.31
CA PRO A 137 -15.12 27.11 0.20
C PRO A 137 -13.97 26.41 -0.56
N VAL A 138 -14.25 25.22 -1.07
CA VAL A 138 -13.35 24.44 -1.92
C VAL A 138 -14.06 24.01 -3.20
N ASP A 139 -13.31 23.82 -4.27
CA ASP A 139 -13.84 23.42 -5.57
C ASP A 139 -14.16 21.91 -5.63
N ALA A 140 -13.42 21.11 -4.84
CA ALA A 140 -13.63 19.68 -4.73
C ALA A 140 -13.19 19.14 -3.37
N ILE A 141 -13.70 17.96 -3.01
CA ILE A 141 -13.20 17.17 -1.89
C ILE A 141 -12.68 15.82 -2.39
N ILE A 142 -11.63 15.32 -1.73
CA ILE A 142 -11.09 13.98 -1.94
C ILE A 142 -11.11 13.26 -0.61
N THR A 143 -11.61 12.03 -0.61
CA THR A 143 -11.49 11.13 0.54
C THR A 143 -10.63 9.94 0.16
N THR A 144 -9.70 9.53 1.01
CA THR A 144 -8.82 8.39 0.72
C THR A 144 -8.97 7.27 1.75
N GLY A 145 -9.17 6.06 1.28
CA GLY A 145 -9.35 4.83 2.09
C GLY A 145 -8.41 3.70 1.66
N PRO A 146 -8.11 2.77 2.54
CA PRO A 146 -8.56 2.67 3.93
C PRO A 146 -7.93 3.72 4.87
N PRO A 147 -8.57 4.06 6.01
CA PRO A 147 -9.85 3.56 6.52
C PRO A 147 -11.04 4.07 5.69
N HIS A 148 -12.03 3.21 5.44
CA HIS A 148 -13.21 3.56 4.60
C HIS A 148 -14.20 4.50 5.29
N SER A 149 -14.08 4.70 6.61
CA SER A 149 -14.78 5.77 7.34
C SER A 149 -14.54 7.16 6.73
N MET A 150 -13.39 7.37 6.06
CA MET A 150 -13.11 8.62 5.35
C MET A 150 -14.11 8.84 4.20
N HIS A 151 -14.45 7.79 3.46
CA HIS A 151 -15.46 7.86 2.40
C HIS A 151 -16.85 8.18 2.94
N MET A 152 -17.18 7.72 4.16
CA MET A 152 -18.43 8.07 4.82
C MET A 152 -18.50 9.56 5.19
N ILE A 153 -17.36 10.21 5.48
CA ILE A 153 -17.31 11.67 5.66
C ILE A 153 -17.62 12.36 4.32
N GLY A 154 -16.97 11.91 3.23
CA GLY A 154 -17.23 12.43 1.89
C GLY A 154 -18.68 12.29 1.46
N LEU A 155 -19.28 11.11 1.66
CA LEU A 155 -20.69 10.85 1.39
C LEU A 155 -21.61 11.80 2.17
N GLY A 156 -21.32 12.00 3.46
CA GLY A 156 -22.08 12.92 4.30
C GLY A 156 -21.99 14.38 3.84
N LEU A 157 -20.82 14.84 3.40
CA LEU A 157 -20.63 16.18 2.85
C LEU A 157 -21.29 16.34 1.47
N LYS A 158 -21.16 15.35 0.60
CA LYS A 158 -21.83 15.30 -0.72
C LYS A 158 -23.35 15.48 -0.58
N ARG A 159 -23.96 14.67 0.30
CA ARG A 159 -25.41 14.73 0.57
C ARG A 159 -25.85 16.07 1.20
N ALA A 160 -25.00 16.66 2.04
CA ALA A 160 -25.35 17.88 2.78
C ALA A 160 -25.10 19.18 1.99
N LEU A 161 -24.08 19.22 1.13
CA LEU A 161 -23.60 20.46 0.48
C LEU A 161 -23.58 20.37 -1.05
N GLY A 162 -23.77 19.19 -1.65
CA GLY A 162 -23.67 18.99 -3.08
C GLY A 162 -22.27 19.16 -3.68
N VAL A 163 -21.21 19.17 -2.83
CA VAL A 163 -19.82 19.39 -3.26
C VAL A 163 -19.36 18.32 -4.24
N LYS A 164 -18.44 18.67 -5.13
CA LYS A 164 -17.76 17.70 -6.01
C LYS A 164 -16.89 16.77 -5.18
N TRP A 165 -17.02 15.46 -5.37
CA TRP A 165 -16.38 14.49 -4.52
C TRP A 165 -15.68 13.37 -5.28
N ILE A 166 -14.39 13.19 -4.99
CA ILE A 166 -13.58 12.05 -5.42
C ILE A 166 -13.41 11.07 -4.25
N ALA A 167 -13.71 9.80 -4.47
CA ALA A 167 -13.41 8.72 -3.54
C ALA A 167 -12.18 7.94 -4.02
N ASP A 168 -11.03 8.06 -3.32
CA ASP A 168 -9.77 7.41 -3.68
C ASP A 168 -9.62 6.08 -2.92
N PHE A 169 -9.85 4.97 -3.64
CA PHE A 169 -9.72 3.61 -3.16
C PHE A 169 -8.29 3.10 -3.39
N ARG A 170 -7.46 3.10 -2.33
CA ARG A 170 -6.10 2.54 -2.39
C ARG A 170 -6.08 1.03 -2.23
N ASP A 171 -7.12 0.48 -1.61
CA ASP A 171 -7.39 -0.94 -1.47
C ASP A 171 -8.90 -1.17 -1.63
N PRO A 172 -9.35 -2.37 -2.05
CA PRO A 172 -10.76 -2.74 -2.05
C PRO A 172 -11.37 -2.67 -0.64
N TRP A 173 -12.69 -2.49 -0.55
CA TRP A 173 -13.37 -2.47 0.74
C TRP A 173 -13.89 -3.88 1.11
N THR A 174 -14.86 -4.41 0.36
CA THR A 174 -15.42 -5.74 0.65
C THR A 174 -14.70 -6.87 -0.09
N ASP A 175 -13.86 -6.54 -1.09
CA ASP A 175 -13.04 -7.50 -1.84
C ASP A 175 -11.57 -7.50 -1.40
N ILE A 176 -11.28 -7.03 -0.18
CA ILE A 176 -9.93 -7.08 0.38
C ILE A 176 -9.58 -8.53 0.79
N ASP A 177 -8.33 -8.91 0.63
CA ASP A 177 -7.82 -10.28 0.80
C ASP A 177 -8.14 -10.94 2.16
N PHE A 178 -8.24 -10.15 3.22
CA PHE A 178 -8.58 -10.65 4.56
C PHE A 178 -10.07 -10.50 4.94
N TYR A 179 -10.95 -10.08 4.01
CA TYR A 179 -12.37 -9.82 4.34
C TYR A 179 -13.09 -11.05 4.90
N ALA A 180 -12.84 -12.23 4.33
CA ALA A 180 -13.41 -13.48 4.81
C ALA A 180 -12.98 -13.84 6.26
N GLN A 181 -11.81 -13.34 6.69
CA GLN A 181 -11.27 -13.59 8.03
C GLN A 181 -11.94 -12.73 9.12
N LEU A 182 -12.72 -11.70 8.73
CA LEU A 182 -13.41 -10.80 9.67
C LEU A 182 -14.55 -11.46 10.44
N LYS A 183 -14.95 -12.70 10.09
CA LYS A 183 -16.04 -13.45 10.75
C LYS A 183 -17.34 -12.64 10.88
N LEU A 184 -17.75 -11.99 9.78
CA LEU A 184 -18.91 -11.11 9.75
C LEU A 184 -20.22 -11.90 9.87
N THR A 185 -21.18 -11.33 10.61
CA THR A 185 -22.58 -11.76 10.52
C THR A 185 -23.18 -11.32 9.18
N GLY A 186 -24.21 -12.01 8.69
CA GLY A 186 -24.88 -11.63 7.45
C GLY A 186 -25.41 -10.19 7.45
N ARG A 187 -25.81 -9.66 8.63
CA ARG A 187 -26.24 -8.25 8.78
C ARG A 187 -25.05 -7.28 8.63
N ALA A 188 -23.90 -7.61 9.20
CA ALA A 188 -22.70 -6.80 9.11
C ALA A 188 -22.16 -6.77 7.67
N ASP A 189 -22.08 -7.93 7.02
CA ASP A 189 -21.69 -8.05 5.61
C ASP A 189 -22.62 -7.23 4.69
N ALA A 190 -23.92 -7.41 4.84
CA ALA A 190 -24.90 -6.62 4.08
C ALA A 190 -24.75 -5.10 4.31
N LYS A 191 -24.42 -4.68 5.54
CA LYS A 191 -24.16 -3.28 5.86
C LYS A 191 -22.88 -2.77 5.18
N HIS A 192 -21.79 -3.53 5.18
CA HIS A 192 -20.56 -3.17 4.47
C HIS A 192 -20.83 -2.98 2.97
N LYS A 193 -21.43 -3.99 2.31
CA LYS A 193 -21.77 -3.95 0.88
C LYS A 193 -22.69 -2.79 0.52
N ARG A 194 -23.69 -2.51 1.35
CA ARG A 194 -24.57 -1.37 1.16
C ARG A 194 -23.84 -0.04 1.23
N LEU A 195 -22.99 0.17 2.24
CA LEU A 195 -22.24 1.41 2.43
C LEU A 195 -21.22 1.62 1.31
N GLU A 196 -20.50 0.59 0.91
CA GLU A 196 -19.60 0.62 -0.25
C GLU A 196 -20.36 1.00 -1.51
N GLY A 197 -21.48 0.34 -1.80
CA GLY A 197 -22.32 0.67 -2.94
C GLY A 197 -22.89 2.10 -2.92
N GLU A 198 -23.24 2.66 -1.74
CA GLU A 198 -23.63 4.05 -1.61
C GLU A 198 -22.49 5.01 -1.98
N VAL A 199 -21.27 4.76 -1.47
CA VAL A 199 -20.06 5.54 -1.80
C VAL A 199 -19.79 5.50 -3.30
N LEU A 200 -19.77 4.32 -3.92
CA LEU A 200 -19.46 4.13 -5.33
C LEU A 200 -20.48 4.81 -6.26
N ARG A 201 -21.78 4.78 -5.90
CA ARG A 201 -22.84 5.41 -6.70
C ARG A 201 -22.92 6.93 -6.57
N GLU A 202 -22.53 7.48 -5.43
CA GLU A 202 -22.70 8.90 -5.13
C GLU A 202 -21.43 9.75 -5.32
N ALA A 203 -20.25 9.12 -5.35
CA ALA A 203 -19.03 9.80 -5.74
C ALA A 203 -19.12 10.29 -7.20
N ASP A 204 -18.67 11.51 -7.46
CA ASP A 204 -18.60 12.05 -8.84
C ASP A 204 -17.51 11.33 -9.65
N LEU A 205 -16.47 10.88 -8.94
CA LEU A 205 -15.37 10.08 -9.49
C LEU A 205 -14.81 9.15 -8.40
N VAL A 206 -14.54 7.93 -8.78
CA VAL A 206 -13.76 6.98 -7.98
C VAL A 206 -12.36 6.88 -8.57
N LEU A 207 -11.32 7.13 -7.76
CA LEU A 207 -9.95 6.77 -8.11
C LEU A 207 -9.63 5.39 -7.57
N CYS A 208 -8.88 4.63 -8.35
CA CYS A 208 -8.39 3.33 -7.96
C CYS A 208 -6.90 3.20 -8.32
N VAL A 209 -6.15 2.45 -7.56
CA VAL A 209 -4.71 2.27 -7.80
C VAL A 209 -4.39 1.13 -8.75
N SER A 210 -5.38 0.35 -9.18
CA SER A 210 -5.24 -0.92 -9.90
C SER A 210 -6.32 -1.04 -10.98
N TRP A 211 -5.99 -1.62 -12.14
CA TRP A 211 -6.93 -1.76 -13.26
C TRP A 211 -7.96 -2.88 -12.98
N HIS A 212 -7.52 -4.04 -12.49
CA HIS A 212 -8.44 -5.11 -12.13
C HIS A 212 -9.44 -4.68 -11.06
N TRP A 213 -8.97 -4.03 -9.99
CA TRP A 213 -9.88 -3.51 -8.96
C TRP A 213 -10.80 -2.40 -9.47
N ALA A 214 -10.34 -1.58 -10.43
CA ALA A 214 -11.21 -0.58 -11.04
C ALA A 214 -12.39 -1.22 -11.79
N ASP A 215 -12.16 -2.34 -12.48
CA ASP A 215 -13.24 -3.07 -13.14
C ASP A 215 -14.21 -3.72 -12.14
N ASP A 216 -13.71 -4.20 -11.00
CA ASP A 216 -14.56 -4.72 -9.93
C ASP A 216 -15.39 -3.59 -9.27
N LEU A 217 -14.81 -2.42 -9.03
CA LEU A 217 -15.54 -1.25 -8.52
C LEU A 217 -16.64 -0.78 -9.49
N LYS A 218 -16.43 -0.87 -10.81
CA LYS A 218 -17.48 -0.63 -11.81
C LYS A 218 -18.63 -1.63 -11.70
N LYS A 219 -18.31 -2.94 -11.55
CA LYS A 219 -19.31 -4.00 -11.33
C LYS A 219 -20.11 -3.77 -10.05
N LEU A 220 -19.50 -3.20 -9.01
CA LEU A 220 -20.15 -2.83 -7.75
C LEU A 220 -20.98 -1.53 -7.82
N GLY A 221 -20.99 -0.85 -8.98
CA GLY A 221 -21.88 0.27 -9.28
C GLY A 221 -21.22 1.65 -9.29
N ALA A 222 -19.89 1.75 -9.34
CA ALA A 222 -19.22 3.00 -9.57
C ALA A 222 -19.51 3.53 -10.97
N LYS A 223 -20.00 4.78 -11.07
CA LYS A 223 -20.40 5.39 -12.34
C LYS A 223 -19.21 5.80 -13.22
N ARG A 224 -18.15 6.27 -12.57
CA ARG A 224 -16.91 6.70 -13.20
C ARG A 224 -15.73 6.27 -12.35
N VAL A 225 -14.83 5.50 -12.95
CA VAL A 225 -13.60 5.04 -12.28
C VAL A 225 -12.41 5.41 -13.15
N GLU A 226 -11.42 6.06 -12.57
CA GLU A 226 -10.14 6.33 -13.21
C GLU A 226 -9.02 5.63 -12.42
N VAL A 227 -8.10 4.99 -13.14
CA VAL A 227 -6.94 4.33 -12.53
C VAL A 227 -5.79 5.31 -12.45
N ILE A 228 -5.41 5.67 -11.23
CA ILE A 228 -4.22 6.46 -10.94
C ILE A 228 -3.41 5.68 -9.90
N THR A 229 -2.37 4.99 -10.36
CA THR A 229 -1.55 4.12 -9.53
C THR A 229 -0.80 4.90 -8.44
N ASN A 230 -0.13 4.20 -7.55
CA ASN A 230 0.97 4.80 -6.80
C ASN A 230 2.12 5.15 -7.76
N GLY A 231 3.14 5.81 -7.24
CA GLY A 231 4.31 6.16 -8.05
C GLY A 231 5.53 6.36 -7.16
N TYR A 232 6.69 6.53 -7.76
CA TYR A 232 7.94 6.85 -7.06
C TYR A 232 8.22 8.35 -7.06
N ASP A 233 8.98 8.79 -6.06
CA ASP A 233 9.53 10.13 -5.99
C ASP A 233 11.05 10.03 -6.25
N PRO A 234 11.61 10.66 -7.29
CA PRO A 234 13.06 10.63 -7.54
C PRO A 234 13.88 11.18 -6.37
N ASP A 235 13.31 12.11 -5.58
CA ASP A 235 13.99 12.71 -4.43
C ASP A 235 14.19 11.70 -3.27
N ASP A 236 13.50 10.55 -3.28
CA ASP A 236 13.67 9.50 -2.28
C ASP A 236 14.91 8.62 -2.57
N LEU A 237 15.49 8.70 -3.78
CA LEU A 237 16.68 7.92 -4.13
C LEU A 237 17.93 8.47 -3.43
N PRO A 238 18.79 7.59 -2.90
CA PRO A 238 20.07 7.98 -2.32
C PRO A 238 20.96 8.75 -3.30
N THR A 239 21.57 9.82 -2.81
CA THR A 239 22.57 10.60 -3.55
C THR A 239 23.81 10.76 -2.67
N PRO A 240 25.04 10.34 -3.13
CA PRO A 240 25.28 9.64 -4.41
C PRO A 240 24.64 8.27 -4.47
N PRO A 241 24.45 7.68 -5.68
CA PRO A 241 23.90 6.34 -5.83
C PRO A 241 24.73 5.28 -5.11
N GLU A 242 24.06 4.31 -4.51
CA GLU A 242 24.75 3.18 -3.87
C GLU A 242 25.42 2.28 -4.93
N PRO A 243 26.64 1.80 -4.68
CA PRO A 243 27.30 0.86 -5.58
C PRO A 243 26.51 -0.45 -5.67
N VAL A 244 26.51 -1.04 -6.85
CA VAL A 244 25.85 -2.33 -7.07
C VAL A 244 26.66 -3.44 -6.42
N ASP A 245 25.97 -4.39 -5.79
CA ASP A 245 26.58 -5.59 -5.22
C ASP A 245 27.49 -6.28 -6.27
N GLU A 246 28.70 -6.64 -5.88
CA GLU A 246 29.65 -7.34 -6.78
C GLU A 246 29.16 -8.76 -7.11
N GLY A 247 28.41 -9.38 -6.19
CA GLY A 247 27.82 -10.71 -6.36
C GLY A 247 26.47 -10.70 -7.08
N TYR A 248 25.82 -11.84 -7.11
CA TYR A 248 24.47 -12.06 -7.64
C TYR A 248 23.45 -11.93 -6.52
N SER A 249 23.10 -10.73 -6.10
CA SER A 249 22.13 -10.51 -5.05
C SER A 249 20.69 -10.49 -5.59
N LEU A 250 19.81 -11.29 -4.97
CA LEU A 250 18.36 -11.23 -5.13
C LEU A 250 17.77 -10.66 -3.85
N VAL A 251 17.22 -9.43 -3.92
CA VAL A 251 16.89 -8.66 -2.72
C VAL A 251 15.38 -8.40 -2.63
N HIS A 252 14.76 -8.83 -1.54
CA HIS A 252 13.38 -8.45 -1.18
C HIS A 252 13.39 -7.43 -0.06
N ILE A 253 12.61 -6.36 -0.23
CA ILE A 253 12.48 -5.30 0.77
C ILE A 253 11.06 -5.32 1.38
N GLY A 254 10.99 -5.19 2.70
CA GLY A 254 9.75 -5.10 3.47
C GLY A 254 9.33 -6.41 4.11
N SER A 255 8.11 -6.44 4.67
CA SER A 255 7.62 -7.62 5.38
C SER A 255 7.33 -8.78 4.41
N LEU A 256 7.73 -9.98 4.80
CA LEU A 256 7.37 -11.23 4.15
C LEU A 256 6.44 -12.02 5.05
N SER A 257 5.17 -12.12 4.65
CA SER A 257 4.13 -12.95 5.27
C SER A 257 4.03 -14.31 4.59
N PRO A 258 3.45 -15.33 5.22
CA PRO A 258 3.26 -16.66 4.62
C PRO A 258 2.57 -16.63 3.25
N SER A 259 1.61 -15.72 3.04
CA SER A 259 0.92 -15.55 1.74
C SER A 259 1.84 -15.11 0.58
N ARG A 260 3.06 -14.65 0.89
CA ARG A 260 4.09 -14.28 -0.10
C ARG A 260 5.17 -15.35 -0.28
N ASN A 261 5.06 -16.47 0.42
CA ASN A 261 6.03 -17.55 0.25
C ASN A 261 6.00 -18.09 -1.19
N ALA A 262 7.17 -18.46 -1.71
CA ALA A 262 7.32 -19.00 -3.07
C ALA A 262 8.27 -20.22 -3.07
N PRO A 263 7.85 -21.38 -2.54
CA PRO A 263 8.69 -22.57 -2.47
C PRO A 263 9.25 -22.99 -3.83
N GLU A 264 8.51 -22.76 -4.91
CA GLU A 264 8.94 -23.08 -6.28
C GLU A 264 10.13 -22.22 -6.70
N LEU A 265 10.16 -20.94 -6.28
CA LEU A 265 11.32 -20.06 -6.52
C LEU A 265 12.56 -20.56 -5.78
N TRP A 266 12.39 -20.95 -4.52
CA TRP A 266 13.54 -21.46 -3.74
C TRP A 266 14.15 -22.71 -4.37
N LYS A 267 13.31 -23.62 -4.87
CA LYS A 267 13.75 -24.81 -5.62
C LYS A 267 14.44 -24.45 -6.93
N ALA A 268 13.89 -23.49 -7.69
CA ALA A 268 14.49 -23.05 -8.96
C ALA A 268 15.87 -22.39 -8.73
N LEU A 269 16.01 -21.53 -7.71
CA LEU A 269 17.29 -20.91 -7.35
C LEU A 269 18.31 -21.95 -6.86
N LYS A 270 17.91 -22.94 -6.07
CA LYS A 270 18.79 -24.04 -5.67
C LYS A 270 19.28 -24.83 -6.88
N LYS A 271 18.40 -25.13 -7.82
CA LYS A 271 18.77 -25.82 -9.04
C LYS A 271 19.81 -25.07 -9.85
N LEU A 272 19.68 -23.71 -9.96
CA LEU A 272 20.71 -22.86 -10.57
C LEU A 272 22.05 -22.94 -9.85
N CYS A 273 22.04 -22.94 -8.52
CA CYS A 273 23.26 -23.09 -7.72
C CYS A 273 23.93 -24.44 -7.93
N ASP A 274 23.15 -25.53 -8.10
CA ASP A 274 23.66 -26.86 -8.32
C ASP A 274 24.23 -27.04 -9.74
N GLU A 275 23.61 -26.40 -10.73
CA GLU A 275 24.03 -26.48 -12.14
C GLU A 275 25.22 -25.55 -12.44
N ASP A 276 25.43 -24.47 -11.69
CA ASP A 276 26.51 -23.52 -11.87
C ASP A 276 27.22 -23.16 -10.55
N PRO A 277 28.33 -23.84 -10.21
CA PRO A 277 29.14 -23.53 -9.04
C PRO A 277 29.68 -22.10 -9.00
N ALA A 278 29.93 -21.47 -10.15
CA ALA A 278 30.42 -20.08 -10.20
C ALA A 278 29.29 -19.10 -9.87
N PHE A 279 28.06 -19.40 -10.28
CA PHE A 279 26.88 -18.68 -9.84
C PHE A 279 26.65 -18.86 -8.33
N ALA A 280 26.68 -20.11 -7.85
CA ALA A 280 26.48 -20.44 -6.43
C ALA A 280 27.47 -19.70 -5.51
N ALA A 281 28.73 -19.64 -5.89
CA ALA A 281 29.76 -18.95 -5.09
C ALA A 281 29.51 -17.45 -4.91
N ARG A 282 28.73 -16.82 -5.79
CA ARG A 282 28.44 -15.39 -5.80
C ARG A 282 26.98 -15.06 -5.44
N PHE A 283 26.10 -16.06 -5.39
CA PHE A 283 24.67 -15.87 -5.16
C PHE A 283 24.35 -15.53 -3.69
N LYS A 284 23.50 -14.53 -3.49
CA LYS A 284 22.97 -14.13 -2.19
C LYS A 284 21.47 -13.83 -2.29
N LEU A 285 20.69 -14.45 -1.43
CA LEU A 285 19.28 -14.15 -1.23
C LEU A 285 19.15 -13.26 0.01
N ARG A 286 18.80 -11.99 -0.19
CA ARG A 286 18.72 -11.03 0.91
C ARG A 286 17.29 -10.61 1.20
N PHE A 287 16.85 -10.81 2.44
CA PHE A 287 15.57 -10.33 2.94
C PHE A 287 15.79 -9.15 3.89
N VAL A 288 15.30 -7.99 3.48
CA VAL A 288 15.41 -6.73 4.21
C VAL A 288 14.06 -6.37 4.82
N GLY A 289 13.92 -6.57 6.12
CA GLY A 289 12.67 -6.36 6.85
C GLY A 289 12.24 -7.59 7.65
N PRO A 290 11.06 -7.52 8.31
CA PRO A 290 10.51 -8.66 9.04
C PRO A 290 10.15 -9.81 8.10
N VAL A 291 10.59 -11.00 8.42
CA VAL A 291 10.33 -12.23 7.65
C VAL A 291 9.68 -13.25 8.56
N ASP A 292 8.57 -13.85 8.11
CA ASP A 292 7.97 -14.96 8.81
C ASP A 292 8.93 -16.15 8.86
N HIS A 293 8.98 -16.83 10.01
CA HIS A 293 9.92 -17.93 10.26
C HIS A 293 9.74 -19.09 9.25
N THR A 294 8.49 -19.37 8.85
CA THR A 294 8.20 -20.45 7.90
C THR A 294 8.84 -20.23 6.53
N ILE A 295 9.01 -18.97 6.11
CA ILE A 295 9.68 -18.65 4.85
C ILE A 295 11.18 -18.95 4.95
N ALA A 296 11.81 -18.53 6.07
CA ALA A 296 13.23 -18.81 6.28
C ALA A 296 13.51 -20.32 6.39
N GLU A 297 12.61 -21.07 7.02
CA GLU A 297 12.66 -22.53 7.10
C GLU A 297 12.54 -23.15 5.69
N ASN A 298 11.57 -22.74 4.88
CA ASN A 298 11.43 -23.25 3.51
C ASN A 298 12.63 -22.92 2.61
N VAL A 299 13.26 -21.76 2.77
CA VAL A 299 14.52 -21.44 2.07
C VAL A 299 15.65 -22.38 2.51
N ALA A 300 15.75 -22.66 3.80
CA ALA A 300 16.76 -23.60 4.33
C ALA A 300 16.49 -25.05 3.89
N GLU A 301 15.25 -25.50 3.94
CA GLU A 301 14.81 -26.82 3.45
C GLU A 301 15.08 -27.01 1.94
N ALA A 302 14.95 -25.93 1.16
CA ALA A 302 15.34 -25.93 -0.25
C ALA A 302 16.85 -25.98 -0.48
N GLY A 303 17.68 -25.94 0.58
CA GLY A 303 19.14 -25.99 0.49
C GLY A 303 19.81 -24.65 0.22
N LEU A 304 19.11 -23.51 0.41
CA LEU A 304 19.64 -22.16 0.20
C LEU A 304 20.04 -21.44 1.51
N GLY A 305 20.05 -22.14 2.65
CA GLY A 305 20.34 -21.52 3.95
C GLY A 305 21.69 -20.81 4.01
N ALA A 306 22.74 -21.34 3.37
CA ALA A 306 24.07 -20.72 3.31
C ALA A 306 24.11 -19.43 2.46
N HIS A 307 23.12 -19.22 1.58
CA HIS A 307 23.01 -18.04 0.73
C HIS A 307 22.07 -16.97 1.32
N LEU A 308 21.34 -17.27 2.40
CA LEU A 308 20.32 -16.40 2.97
C LEU A 308 20.92 -15.36 3.90
N GLU A 309 20.69 -14.08 3.57
CA GLU A 309 21.00 -12.91 4.42
C GLU A 309 19.69 -12.28 4.92
N ARG A 310 19.63 -11.90 6.21
CA ARG A 310 18.46 -11.24 6.82
C ARG A 310 18.92 -10.04 7.63
N THR A 311 18.33 -8.86 7.36
CA THR A 311 18.71 -7.62 8.07
C THR A 311 17.75 -7.23 9.18
N GLY A 312 16.54 -7.81 9.21
CA GLY A 312 15.47 -7.34 10.10
C GLY A 312 14.93 -5.96 9.71
N ARG A 313 14.30 -5.28 10.67
CA ARG A 313 13.69 -3.95 10.45
C ARG A 313 14.77 -2.87 10.35
N ILE A 314 14.71 -2.09 9.29
CA ILE A 314 15.61 -0.95 9.01
C ILE A 314 14.79 0.31 8.69
N THR A 315 15.45 1.45 8.57
CA THR A 315 14.83 2.72 8.15
C THR A 315 14.50 2.71 6.65
N HIS A 316 13.57 3.57 6.22
CA HIS A 316 13.25 3.72 4.79
C HIS A 316 14.48 4.13 3.97
N LYS A 317 15.32 5.03 4.50
CA LYS A 317 16.57 5.46 3.83
C LYS A 317 17.53 4.29 3.61
N GLU A 318 17.70 3.42 4.58
CA GLU A 318 18.52 2.21 4.45
C GLU A 318 17.90 1.22 3.46
N ALA A 319 16.57 1.09 3.47
CA ALA A 319 15.86 0.25 2.50
C ALA A 319 16.11 0.70 1.06
N MET A 320 16.08 2.03 0.79
CA MET A 320 16.40 2.59 -0.53
C MET A 320 17.84 2.29 -0.97
N ARG A 321 18.81 2.30 -0.05
CA ARG A 321 20.18 1.88 -0.34
C ARG A 321 20.27 0.42 -0.75
N HIS A 322 19.62 -0.46 0.00
CA HIS A 322 19.56 -1.88 -0.38
C HIS A 322 18.87 -2.11 -1.73
N MET A 323 17.85 -1.31 -2.07
CA MET A 323 17.20 -1.39 -3.39
C MET A 323 18.18 -0.98 -4.50
N GLN A 324 18.88 0.14 -4.35
CA GLN A 324 19.84 0.61 -5.36
C GLN A 324 21.04 -0.32 -5.52
N GLY A 325 21.53 -0.91 -4.42
CA GLY A 325 22.68 -1.83 -4.43
C GLY A 325 22.35 -3.22 -4.99
N ALA A 326 21.07 -3.60 -5.09
CA ALA A 326 20.68 -4.94 -5.53
C ALA A 326 21.06 -5.22 -7.00
N ARG A 327 21.45 -6.46 -7.32
CA ARG A 327 21.53 -6.93 -8.71
C ARG A 327 20.15 -7.17 -9.30
N VAL A 328 19.29 -7.84 -8.56
CA VAL A 328 17.89 -8.11 -8.92
C VAL A 328 17.02 -7.83 -7.70
N LEU A 329 15.93 -7.13 -7.90
CA LEU A 329 14.92 -6.90 -6.87
C LEU A 329 13.82 -7.96 -6.96
N LEU A 330 13.44 -8.54 -5.83
CA LEU A 330 12.41 -9.59 -5.75
C LEU A 330 11.08 -9.03 -5.26
N LEU A 331 10.06 -9.07 -6.10
CA LEU A 331 8.69 -8.72 -5.76
C LEU A 331 7.83 -9.98 -5.68
N LEU A 332 7.38 -10.31 -4.47
CA LEU A 332 6.46 -11.43 -4.23
C LEU A 332 5.04 -10.88 -4.07
N VAL A 333 4.14 -11.24 -4.98
CA VAL A 333 2.72 -10.91 -4.91
C VAL A 333 2.03 -11.89 -3.96
N ASN A 334 1.10 -11.39 -3.11
CA ASN A 334 0.32 -12.24 -2.21
C ASN A 334 -0.47 -13.29 -3.03
N ASP A 335 -0.49 -14.52 -2.56
CA ASP A 335 -1.32 -15.58 -3.12
C ASP A 335 -2.69 -15.54 -2.43
N THR A 336 -3.57 -14.71 -2.96
CA THR A 336 -4.90 -14.40 -2.42
C THR A 336 -5.91 -14.25 -3.54
N PRO A 337 -7.23 -14.39 -3.30
CA PRO A 337 -8.24 -14.35 -4.36
C PRO A 337 -8.21 -13.10 -5.25
N ASN A 338 -7.78 -11.95 -4.70
CA ASN A 338 -7.71 -10.65 -5.40
C ASN A 338 -6.33 -10.35 -6.00
N LEU A 339 -5.46 -11.35 -6.14
CA LEU A 339 -4.03 -11.22 -6.52
C LEU A 339 -3.79 -10.48 -7.85
N MET A 340 -4.77 -10.52 -8.79
CA MET A 340 -4.64 -9.90 -10.11
C MET A 340 -4.45 -8.38 -10.05
N GLY A 341 -5.11 -7.73 -9.09
CA GLY A 341 -5.06 -6.27 -8.90
C GLY A 341 -4.05 -5.78 -7.87
N ILE A 342 -3.30 -6.67 -7.22
CA ILE A 342 -2.36 -6.27 -6.17
C ILE A 342 -1.17 -5.52 -6.77
N LEU A 343 -1.05 -4.22 -6.45
CA LEU A 343 0.11 -3.38 -6.78
C LEU A 343 0.80 -2.91 -5.49
N PRO A 344 1.78 -3.64 -4.97
CA PRO A 344 2.49 -3.26 -3.75
C PRO A 344 3.19 -1.91 -3.93
N GLY A 345 3.15 -1.03 -2.90
CA GLY A 345 3.79 0.29 -2.98
C GLY A 345 5.26 0.25 -3.34
N LYS A 346 6.01 -0.75 -2.84
CA LYS A 346 7.42 -0.98 -3.13
C LYS A 346 7.73 -1.25 -4.61
N LEU A 347 6.74 -1.69 -5.41
CA LEU A 347 6.93 -1.92 -6.85
C LEU A 347 7.44 -0.65 -7.55
N PHE A 348 6.85 0.50 -7.21
CA PHE A 348 7.23 1.77 -7.81
C PHE A 348 8.61 2.24 -7.33
N GLU A 349 8.95 1.99 -6.05
CA GLU A 349 10.30 2.23 -5.52
C GLU A 349 11.34 1.33 -6.22
N TYR A 350 10.99 0.09 -6.53
CA TYR A 350 11.86 -0.82 -7.27
C TYR A 350 12.12 -0.32 -8.69
N VAL A 351 11.07 0.07 -9.41
CA VAL A 351 11.17 0.64 -10.76
C VAL A 351 12.02 1.91 -10.76
N SER A 352 11.94 2.74 -9.72
CA SER A 352 12.73 3.98 -9.63
C SER A 352 14.24 3.75 -9.57
N THR A 353 14.70 2.56 -9.17
CA THR A 353 16.13 2.23 -9.10
C THR A 353 16.74 1.85 -10.45
N GLY A 354 15.91 1.55 -11.45
CA GLY A 354 16.34 0.99 -12.73
C GLY A 354 16.87 -0.44 -12.64
N ARG A 355 16.87 -1.08 -11.46
CA ARG A 355 17.34 -2.47 -11.31
C ARG A 355 16.36 -3.46 -11.91
N PRO A 356 16.83 -4.60 -12.45
CA PRO A 356 15.95 -5.70 -12.84
C PRO A 356 15.02 -6.08 -11.69
N VAL A 357 13.73 -6.25 -11.97
CA VAL A 357 12.73 -6.68 -10.99
C VAL A 357 12.19 -8.03 -11.41
N LEU A 358 12.39 -9.04 -10.57
CA LEU A 358 11.72 -10.33 -10.67
C LEU A 358 10.42 -10.29 -9.88
N GLY A 359 9.29 -10.17 -10.57
CA GLY A 359 7.96 -10.34 -10.02
C GLY A 359 7.56 -11.81 -9.99
N VAL A 360 7.12 -12.31 -8.85
CA VAL A 360 6.51 -13.65 -8.72
C VAL A 360 5.02 -13.46 -8.45
N GLY A 361 4.22 -13.79 -9.44
CA GLY A 361 2.77 -13.57 -9.41
C GLY A 361 2.13 -13.79 -10.78
N PRO A 362 0.84 -13.45 -10.96
CA PRO A 362 0.14 -13.69 -12.21
C PRO A 362 0.73 -12.85 -13.35
N VAL A 363 1.05 -13.50 -14.46
CA VAL A 363 1.58 -12.82 -15.67
C VAL A 363 0.56 -11.89 -16.34
N GLU A 364 -0.73 -12.11 -16.12
CA GLU A 364 -1.81 -11.27 -16.60
C GLU A 364 -2.24 -10.19 -15.57
N GLY A 365 -1.60 -10.20 -14.39
CA GLY A 365 -1.92 -9.26 -13.31
C GLY A 365 -1.37 -7.85 -13.54
N ASP A 366 -1.80 -6.92 -12.71
CA ASP A 366 -1.44 -5.50 -12.82
C ASP A 366 0.06 -5.24 -12.60
N VAL A 367 0.77 -6.10 -11.86
CA VAL A 367 2.23 -6.02 -11.72
C VAL A 367 2.91 -6.12 -13.08
N SER A 368 2.43 -7.00 -13.97
CA SER A 368 3.00 -7.18 -15.31
C SER A 368 2.82 -5.93 -16.18
N ARG A 369 1.74 -5.15 -15.98
CA ARG A 369 1.54 -3.88 -16.69
C ARG A 369 2.54 -2.80 -16.26
N VAL A 370 3.02 -2.88 -15.03
CA VAL A 370 4.05 -1.95 -14.52
C VAL A 370 5.44 -2.41 -14.92
N LEU A 371 5.68 -3.72 -14.95
CA LEU A 371 6.96 -4.35 -15.31
C LEU A 371 6.98 -4.80 -16.78
N ASP A 372 6.35 -4.03 -17.68
CA ASP A 372 6.14 -4.39 -19.10
C ASP A 372 7.40 -4.26 -19.98
N GLN A 373 8.49 -3.70 -19.44
CA GLN A 373 9.73 -3.45 -20.17
C GLN A 373 10.91 -4.24 -19.59
N ALA A 374 11.82 -4.66 -20.47
CA ALA A 374 13.10 -5.22 -20.03
C ALA A 374 13.90 -4.16 -19.23
N PRO A 375 14.67 -4.57 -18.23
CA PRO A 375 15.05 -5.94 -17.88
C PRO A 375 14.15 -6.62 -16.83
N HIS A 376 12.93 -6.13 -16.63
CA HIS A 376 12.00 -6.72 -15.66
C HIS A 376 11.38 -8.03 -16.19
N ALA A 377 10.94 -8.88 -15.27
CA ALA A 377 10.19 -10.09 -15.60
C ALA A 377 9.14 -10.39 -14.54
N VAL A 378 7.95 -10.79 -14.98
CA VAL A 378 6.96 -11.42 -14.10
C VAL A 378 6.81 -12.86 -14.51
N ILE A 379 6.88 -13.76 -13.53
CA ILE A 379 6.80 -15.20 -13.72
C ILE A 379 5.77 -15.73 -12.71
N ASP A 380 4.83 -16.52 -13.18
CA ASP A 380 3.90 -17.23 -12.31
C ASP A 380 4.60 -18.34 -11.52
N ARG A 381 4.06 -18.73 -10.38
CA ARG A 381 4.69 -19.75 -9.53
C ARG A 381 4.98 -21.06 -10.24
N PRO A 382 4.06 -21.66 -11.02
CA PRO A 382 4.33 -22.89 -11.76
C PRO A 382 5.47 -22.77 -12.76
N GLY A 383 5.62 -21.63 -13.42
CA GLY A 383 6.63 -21.42 -14.46
C GLY A 383 8.06 -21.16 -13.98
N LEU A 384 8.26 -20.95 -12.66
CA LEU A 384 9.56 -20.55 -12.11
C LEU A 384 10.69 -21.55 -12.39
N MET A 385 10.43 -22.85 -12.31
CA MET A 385 11.43 -23.88 -12.58
C MET A 385 11.84 -23.91 -14.05
N GLU A 386 10.88 -23.80 -14.96
CA GLU A 386 11.12 -23.80 -16.41
C GLU A 386 11.84 -22.53 -16.86
N GLN A 387 11.53 -21.39 -16.26
CA GLN A 387 12.12 -20.09 -16.59
C GLN A 387 13.38 -19.75 -15.77
N ARG A 388 14.00 -20.71 -15.08
CA ARG A 388 15.15 -20.47 -14.21
C ARG A 388 16.35 -19.82 -14.93
N GLU A 389 16.59 -20.18 -16.20
CA GLU A 389 17.65 -19.58 -17.01
C GLU A 389 17.36 -18.10 -17.30
N ARG A 390 16.09 -17.74 -17.51
CA ARG A 390 15.69 -16.34 -17.62
C ARG A 390 15.92 -15.59 -16.31
N ILE A 391 15.64 -16.21 -15.17
CA ILE A 391 15.93 -15.65 -13.84
C ILE A 391 17.45 -15.43 -13.71
N LYS A 392 18.27 -16.41 -14.10
CA LYS A 392 19.74 -16.29 -14.06
C LYS A 392 20.25 -15.15 -14.92
N ALA A 393 19.73 -14.97 -16.12
CA ALA A 393 20.11 -13.91 -17.03
C ALA A 393 19.86 -12.49 -16.45
N MET A 394 18.87 -12.34 -15.58
CA MET A 394 18.58 -11.04 -14.94
C MET A 394 19.72 -10.52 -14.08
N PHE A 395 20.55 -11.38 -13.49
CA PHE A 395 21.69 -10.97 -12.65
C PHE A 395 22.83 -10.28 -13.42
N THR A 396 22.86 -10.44 -14.74
CA THR A 396 23.84 -9.82 -15.63
C THR A 396 23.20 -8.76 -16.53
N ALA A 397 21.90 -8.57 -16.46
CA ALA A 397 21.21 -7.56 -17.24
C ALA A 397 21.63 -6.15 -16.80
N PRO A 398 21.82 -5.21 -17.76
CA PRO A 398 22.11 -3.83 -17.43
C PRO A 398 20.90 -3.19 -16.72
N PRO A 399 21.13 -2.15 -15.90
CA PRO A 399 20.02 -1.37 -15.36
C PRO A 399 19.29 -0.63 -16.49
N SER A 400 18.01 -0.36 -16.29
CA SER A 400 17.21 0.50 -17.15
C SER A 400 17.10 1.92 -16.58
N GLU A 401 16.70 2.86 -17.42
CA GLU A 401 16.25 4.15 -16.91
C GLU A 401 14.90 3.98 -16.19
N PRO A 402 14.68 4.69 -15.07
CA PRO A 402 13.38 4.68 -14.41
C PRO A 402 12.27 5.17 -15.34
N ASP A 403 11.19 4.41 -15.47
CA ASP A 403 10.08 4.77 -16.33
C ASP A 403 9.29 5.97 -15.76
N PRO A 404 9.32 7.14 -16.44
CA PRO A 404 8.69 8.37 -15.95
C PRO A 404 7.17 8.27 -15.85
N ARG A 405 6.52 7.30 -16.52
CA ARG A 405 5.09 7.02 -16.39
C ARG A 405 4.68 6.76 -14.94
N TRP A 406 5.57 6.17 -14.16
CA TRP A 406 5.34 5.77 -12.77
C TRP A 406 5.86 6.77 -11.74
N SER A 407 6.28 7.98 -12.16
CA SER A 407 6.70 9.03 -11.22
C SER A 407 5.51 9.69 -10.52
N ARG A 408 5.74 10.21 -9.31
CA ARG A 408 4.73 11.03 -8.60
C ARG A 408 4.33 12.27 -9.39
N ALA A 409 5.22 12.82 -10.19
CA ALA A 409 4.91 13.93 -11.07
C ALA A 409 3.89 13.53 -12.15
N ALA A 410 4.03 12.33 -12.75
CA ALA A 410 3.07 11.81 -13.72
C ALA A 410 1.71 11.52 -13.07
N THR A 411 1.69 10.84 -11.93
CA THR A 411 0.43 10.54 -11.22
C THR A 411 -0.25 11.81 -10.70
N CYS A 412 0.51 12.85 -10.32
CA CYS A 412 -0.05 14.15 -9.95
C CYS A 412 -0.75 14.82 -11.13
N ARG A 413 -0.17 14.81 -12.33
CA ARG A 413 -0.84 15.35 -13.55
C ARG A 413 -2.16 14.63 -13.81
N GLN A 414 -2.21 13.29 -13.67
CA GLN A 414 -3.45 12.53 -13.82
C GLN A 414 -4.50 12.94 -12.78
N VAL A 415 -4.11 13.17 -11.51
CA VAL A 415 -5.01 13.66 -10.46
C VAL A 415 -5.55 15.06 -10.81
N VAL A 416 -4.70 15.94 -11.31
CA VAL A 416 -5.10 17.30 -11.74
C VAL A 416 -6.09 17.22 -12.91
N GLU A 417 -5.82 16.40 -13.92
CA GLU A 417 -6.77 16.18 -15.03
C GLU A 417 -8.12 15.64 -14.55
N ALA A 418 -8.09 14.72 -13.58
CA ALA A 418 -9.31 14.19 -12.95
C ALA A 418 -10.09 15.26 -12.20
N LEU A 419 -9.40 16.13 -11.44
CA LEU A 419 -9.99 17.26 -10.73
C LEU A 419 -10.57 18.31 -11.68
N ASP A 420 -9.89 18.61 -12.79
CA ASP A 420 -10.33 19.62 -13.77
C ASP A 420 -11.56 19.17 -14.59
N LYS A 421 -11.79 17.87 -14.66
CA LYS A 421 -12.96 17.27 -15.36
C LYS A 421 -14.19 17.06 -14.45
N LEU A 422 -14.14 17.43 -13.16
CA LEU A 422 -15.29 17.40 -12.26
C LEU A 422 -16.23 18.59 -12.51
#